data_cc775d51d5626dcf23413153c4afe659
#
_entry.id   cc775d51d5626dcf23413153c4afe659
#
_cell.length_a   1.000
_cell.length_b   1.000
_cell.length_c   1.000
_cell.angle_alpha   90.00
_cell.angle_beta   90.00
_cell.angle_gamma   90.00
#
_symmetry.space_group_name_H-M   'P 1'
#
loop_
_entity.id
_entity.type
_entity.pdbx_description
1 polymer ?
#
loop_
_entity_poly.entity_id
_entity_poly.type
_entity_poly.pdbx_seq_one_letter_code
_entity_poly.pdbx_strand_id
1 'polypeptide(L)'
;MDSGVVYRYRRSASRLTVVAHLFGILAFILMLIWLLRYRGGIEYDSYDADRVFNVHPFMMFCGFIFLAGEAMMVYKTIPVSHKTQKLIHLVFHLAAICLGIVGIAAVFKFHDMIKAEDVYSLHSWIGITTICLFGLQWLFGLFTFIIPQPDVTKKMMLPWHICGGRALLYMAVCAALTGIMEKSTFLEQQHTHENRLMNFTGLFILLFGIFVDISVTLARYV
;
A
#
# COMPACT_ATOMS: atom_id res chain seq x y z
N MET A 1 31.06 14.46 -3.76
CA MET A 1 29.82 15.24 -3.52
C MET A 1 30.06 16.07 -2.26
N ASP A 2 29.79 17.37 -2.27
CA ASP A 2 30.05 18.27 -1.15
C ASP A 2 29.23 17.83 0.08
N SER A 3 29.85 17.76 1.26
CA SER A 3 29.20 17.34 2.52
C SER A 3 27.96 18.18 2.87
N GLY A 4 27.98 19.48 2.52
CA GLY A 4 26.81 20.35 2.69
C GLY A 4 25.63 20.04 1.80
N VAL A 5 25.87 19.51 0.59
CA VAL A 5 24.81 19.04 -0.33
C VAL A 5 24.19 17.76 0.19
N VAL A 6 25.02 16.80 0.61
CA VAL A 6 24.58 15.53 1.21
C VAL A 6 23.69 15.77 2.44
N TYR A 7 24.10 16.66 3.36
CA TYR A 7 23.31 17.01 4.54
C TYR A 7 21.94 17.62 4.19
N ARG A 8 21.87 18.48 3.18
CA ARG A 8 20.60 19.08 2.72
C ARG A 8 19.63 18.05 2.17
N TYR A 9 20.10 17.08 1.37
CA TYR A 9 19.25 16.01 0.84
C TYR A 9 18.72 15.10 1.95
N ARG A 10 19.54 14.72 2.95
CA ARG A 10 19.11 13.94 4.12
C ARG A 10 18.00 14.63 4.89
N ARG A 11 18.17 15.90 5.18
CA ARG A 11 17.17 16.71 5.91
C ARG A 11 15.87 16.84 5.11
N SER A 12 15.95 17.03 3.81
CA SER A 12 14.77 17.09 2.93
C SER A 12 14.03 15.75 2.88
N ALA A 13 14.74 14.63 2.71
CA ALA A 13 14.15 13.31 2.73
C ALA A 13 13.41 13.02 4.06
N SER A 14 14.00 13.40 5.21
CA SER A 14 13.35 13.24 6.51
C SER A 14 12.06 14.05 6.65
N ARG A 15 12.02 15.29 6.16
CA ARG A 15 10.80 16.12 6.18
C ARG A 15 9.71 15.54 5.29
N LEU A 16 10.05 15.04 4.10
CA LEU A 16 9.11 14.39 3.19
C LEU A 16 8.56 13.10 3.76
N THR A 17 9.36 12.36 4.53
CA THR A 17 8.91 11.18 5.26
C THR A 17 7.83 11.54 6.30
N VAL A 18 8.00 12.63 7.06
CA VAL A 18 6.97 13.13 7.99
C VAL A 18 5.68 13.49 7.23
N VAL A 19 5.78 14.15 6.08
CA VAL A 19 4.61 14.48 5.25
C VAL A 19 3.93 13.22 4.73
N ALA A 20 4.69 12.19 4.33
CA ALA A 20 4.14 10.90 3.95
C ALA A 20 3.32 10.28 5.10
N HIS A 21 3.87 10.21 6.32
CA HIS A 21 3.12 9.70 7.48
C HIS A 21 1.82 10.47 7.73
N LEU A 22 1.83 11.81 7.61
CA LEU A 22 0.62 12.62 7.76
C LEU A 22 -0.46 12.24 6.74
N PHE A 23 -0.09 12.09 5.46
CA PHE A 23 -1.04 11.67 4.42
C PHE A 23 -1.54 10.23 4.63
N GLY A 24 -0.67 9.31 5.04
CA GLY A 24 -1.06 7.94 5.37
C GLY A 24 -2.07 7.88 6.53
N ILE A 25 -1.81 8.63 7.60
CA ILE A 25 -2.72 8.73 8.76
C ILE A 25 -4.05 9.37 8.37
N LEU A 26 -4.02 10.44 7.57
CA LEU A 26 -5.25 11.08 7.08
C LEU A 26 -6.07 10.12 6.21
N ALA A 27 -5.44 9.41 5.27
CA ALA A 27 -6.11 8.39 4.46
C ALA A 27 -6.73 7.29 5.33
N PHE A 28 -6.01 6.83 6.37
CA PHE A 28 -6.50 5.83 7.32
C PHE A 28 -7.74 6.32 8.08
N ILE A 29 -7.70 7.54 8.61
CA ILE A 29 -8.82 8.13 9.36
C ILE A 29 -10.04 8.29 8.44
N LEU A 30 -9.86 8.82 7.22
CA LEU A 30 -10.96 9.01 6.27
C LEU A 30 -11.55 7.67 5.81
N MET A 31 -10.72 6.66 5.58
CA MET A 31 -11.15 5.29 5.28
C MET A 31 -12.02 4.73 6.42
N LEU A 32 -11.59 4.86 7.67
CA LEU A 32 -12.37 4.42 8.83
C LEU A 32 -13.71 5.17 8.95
N ILE A 33 -13.70 6.49 8.79
CA ILE A 33 -14.94 7.29 8.82
C ILE A 33 -15.90 6.79 7.72
N TRP A 34 -15.40 6.55 6.51
CA TRP A 34 -16.21 6.04 5.41
C TRP A 34 -16.84 4.69 5.75
N LEU A 35 -16.03 3.71 6.14
CA LEU A 35 -16.49 2.34 6.37
C LEU A 35 -17.38 2.20 7.61
N LEU A 36 -17.08 2.95 8.69
CA LEU A 36 -17.82 2.85 9.95
C LEU A 36 -19.08 3.73 9.96
N ARG A 37 -19.01 4.96 9.42
CA ARG A 37 -20.11 5.93 9.49
C ARG A 37 -21.11 5.79 8.35
N TYR A 38 -20.63 5.49 7.13
CA TYR A 38 -21.46 5.47 5.93
C TYR A 38 -21.81 4.06 5.47
N ARG A 39 -20.94 3.07 5.74
CA ARG A 39 -21.06 1.69 5.20
C ARG A 39 -21.40 0.64 6.25
N GLY A 40 -21.79 1.03 7.46
CA GLY A 40 -22.32 0.14 8.49
C GLY A 40 -21.29 -0.71 9.25
N GLY A 41 -19.98 -0.54 8.99
CA GLY A 41 -18.92 -1.24 9.72
C GLY A 41 -18.13 -2.23 8.89
N ILE A 42 -17.22 -2.96 9.55
CA ILE A 42 -16.27 -3.90 8.93
C ILE A 42 -16.44 -5.24 9.66
N GLU A 43 -16.97 -6.26 8.98
CA GLU A 43 -17.23 -7.55 9.60
C GLU A 43 -17.21 -8.68 8.58
N TYR A 44 -16.25 -9.60 8.71
CA TYR A 44 -16.06 -10.69 7.75
C TYR A 44 -17.20 -11.72 7.78
N ASP A 45 -17.71 -12.05 8.97
CA ASP A 45 -18.76 -13.07 9.16
C ASP A 45 -20.15 -12.45 9.37
N SER A 46 -20.45 -11.37 8.62
CA SER A 46 -21.74 -10.69 8.62
C SER A 46 -22.72 -11.34 7.64
N TYR A 47 -24.02 -11.27 7.95
CA TYR A 47 -25.11 -11.52 6.99
C TYR A 47 -25.35 -10.31 6.06
N ASP A 48 -24.84 -9.14 6.41
CA ASP A 48 -24.87 -7.95 5.59
C ASP A 48 -23.66 -7.97 4.63
N ALA A 49 -23.96 -8.10 3.34
CA ALA A 49 -22.92 -8.18 2.30
C ALA A 49 -22.03 -6.93 2.25
N ASP A 50 -22.59 -5.73 2.50
CA ASP A 50 -21.79 -4.51 2.51
C ASP A 50 -20.73 -4.50 3.62
N ARG A 51 -21.04 -5.05 4.79
CA ARG A 51 -20.07 -5.16 5.91
C ARG A 51 -18.95 -6.15 5.59
N VAL A 52 -19.28 -7.24 4.88
CA VAL A 52 -18.29 -8.20 4.37
C VAL A 52 -17.40 -7.54 3.32
N PHE A 53 -17.99 -6.82 2.36
CA PHE A 53 -17.25 -6.06 1.35
C PHE A 53 -16.25 -5.07 2.00
N ASN A 54 -16.65 -4.39 3.05
CA ASN A 54 -15.84 -3.34 3.70
C ASN A 54 -14.52 -3.87 4.27
N VAL A 55 -14.41 -5.18 4.52
CA VAL A 55 -13.14 -5.83 4.91
C VAL A 55 -12.11 -5.71 3.78
N HIS A 56 -12.55 -5.83 2.51
CA HIS A 56 -11.66 -5.75 1.36
C HIS A 56 -10.90 -4.41 1.28
N PRO A 57 -11.54 -3.24 1.11
CA PRO A 57 -10.82 -1.97 0.99
C PRO A 57 -10.00 -1.65 2.24
N PHE A 58 -10.47 -2.04 3.42
CA PHE A 58 -9.74 -1.80 4.67
C PHE A 58 -8.44 -2.61 4.72
N MET A 59 -8.50 -3.93 4.48
CA MET A 59 -7.32 -4.80 4.51
C MET A 59 -6.32 -4.47 3.40
N MET A 60 -6.82 -4.13 2.17
CA MET A 60 -5.98 -3.71 1.07
C MET A 60 -5.25 -2.40 1.36
N PHE A 61 -5.95 -1.41 1.91
CA PHE A 61 -5.33 -0.16 2.33
C PHE A 61 -4.29 -0.37 3.42
N CYS A 62 -4.64 -1.07 4.50
CA CYS A 62 -3.71 -1.33 5.61
C CYS A 62 -2.46 -2.11 5.15
N GLY A 63 -2.63 -3.10 4.26
CA GLY A 63 -1.52 -3.94 3.78
C GLY A 63 -0.73 -3.27 2.67
N PHE A 64 -1.31 -3.19 1.47
CA PHE A 64 -0.57 -2.83 0.25
C PHE A 64 -0.30 -1.35 0.06
N ILE A 65 -0.98 -0.47 0.81
CA ILE A 65 -0.74 0.97 0.80
C ILE A 65 0.06 1.37 2.04
N PHE A 66 -0.55 1.24 3.23
CA PHE A 66 0.01 1.82 4.45
C PHE A 66 1.25 1.04 4.93
N LEU A 67 1.13 -0.26 5.26
CA LEU A 67 2.27 -1.05 5.72
C LEU A 67 3.37 -1.19 4.66
N ALA A 68 3.01 -1.33 3.38
CA ALA A 68 4.00 -1.37 2.32
C ALA A 68 4.78 -0.05 2.21
N GLY A 69 4.10 1.09 2.28
CA GLY A 69 4.75 2.41 2.32
C GLY A 69 5.66 2.59 3.52
N GLU A 70 5.19 2.21 4.73
CA GLU A 70 5.99 2.24 5.95
C GLU A 70 7.22 1.33 5.84
N ALA A 71 7.07 0.12 5.29
CA ALA A 71 8.18 -0.80 5.06
C ALA A 71 9.24 -0.21 4.11
N MET A 72 8.82 0.52 3.09
CA MET A 72 9.74 1.20 2.17
C MET A 72 10.51 2.35 2.85
N MET A 73 9.89 3.02 3.83
CA MET A 73 10.48 4.13 4.57
C MET A 73 11.26 3.68 5.82
N VAL A 74 11.22 2.42 6.23
CA VAL A 74 11.83 1.91 7.48
C VAL A 74 13.29 2.29 7.65
N TYR A 75 14.05 2.32 6.55
CA TYR A 75 15.46 2.72 6.54
C TYR A 75 15.70 4.20 6.87
N LYS A 76 14.62 5.00 6.93
CA LYS A 76 14.64 6.41 7.26
C LYS A 76 14.04 6.72 8.62
N THR A 77 13.03 5.94 9.00
CA THR A 77 12.18 6.24 10.17
C THR A 77 12.65 5.56 11.43
N ILE A 78 13.31 4.40 11.33
CA ILE A 78 13.67 3.60 12.49
C ILE A 78 15.19 3.63 12.71
N PRO A 79 15.69 4.28 13.78
CA PRO A 79 17.12 4.43 14.07
C PRO A 79 17.70 3.18 14.74
N VAL A 80 17.70 2.04 14.06
CA VAL A 80 18.26 0.76 14.53
C VAL A 80 19.29 0.23 13.53
N SER A 81 19.93 -0.91 13.85
CA SER A 81 20.91 -1.52 12.95
C SER A 81 20.32 -1.84 11.58
N HIS A 82 21.12 -1.77 10.53
CA HIS A 82 20.67 -2.08 9.16
C HIS A 82 20.10 -3.51 9.03
N LYS A 83 20.63 -4.45 9.81
CA LYS A 83 20.11 -5.83 9.88
C LYS A 83 18.68 -5.85 10.44
N THR A 84 18.42 -5.09 11.48
CA THR A 84 17.10 -4.96 12.10
C THR A 84 16.12 -4.26 11.14
N GLN A 85 16.56 -3.18 10.45
CA GLN A 85 15.75 -2.51 9.44
C GLN A 85 15.32 -3.46 8.31
N LYS A 86 16.23 -4.31 7.83
CA LYS A 86 15.90 -5.35 6.83
C LYS A 86 14.83 -6.31 7.34
N LEU A 87 14.94 -6.75 8.59
CA LEU A 87 13.97 -7.66 9.18
C LEU A 87 12.60 -6.99 9.33
N ILE A 88 12.53 -5.75 9.78
CA ILE A 88 11.27 -4.99 9.87
C ILE A 88 10.65 -4.82 8.50
N HIS A 89 11.44 -4.43 7.48
CA HIS A 89 10.99 -4.33 6.10
C HIS A 89 10.37 -5.65 5.59
N LEU A 90 11.06 -6.78 5.83
CA LEU A 90 10.58 -8.10 5.45
C LEU A 90 9.26 -8.46 6.13
N VAL A 91 9.18 -8.25 7.45
CA VAL A 91 8.00 -8.60 8.26
C VAL A 91 6.80 -7.73 7.91
N PHE A 92 6.99 -6.42 7.69
CA PHE A 92 5.90 -5.52 7.29
C PHE A 92 5.32 -5.90 5.93
N HIS A 93 6.17 -6.27 4.97
CA HIS A 93 5.68 -6.74 3.67
C HIS A 93 5.01 -8.11 3.77
N LEU A 94 5.47 -9.01 4.65
CA LEU A 94 4.77 -10.27 4.91
C LEU A 94 3.38 -10.02 5.54
N ALA A 95 3.30 -9.12 6.51
CA ALA A 95 2.03 -8.71 7.11
C ALA A 95 1.09 -8.10 6.05
N ALA A 96 1.63 -7.29 5.13
CA ALA A 96 0.85 -6.74 4.01
C ALA A 96 0.26 -7.85 3.12
N ILE A 97 1.03 -8.90 2.81
CA ILE A 97 0.55 -10.06 2.05
C ILE A 97 -0.57 -10.78 2.82
N CYS A 98 -0.39 -11.03 4.12
CA CYS A 98 -1.42 -11.69 4.94
C CYS A 98 -2.73 -10.88 4.97
N LEU A 99 -2.66 -9.56 5.17
CA LEU A 99 -3.83 -8.68 5.12
C LEU A 99 -4.48 -8.70 3.73
N GLY A 100 -3.69 -8.70 2.67
CA GLY A 100 -4.17 -8.80 1.30
C GLY A 100 -4.94 -10.09 1.03
N ILE A 101 -4.44 -11.23 1.53
CA ILE A 101 -5.15 -12.52 1.42
C ILE A 101 -6.52 -12.44 2.08
N VAL A 102 -6.61 -11.86 3.29
CA VAL A 102 -7.90 -11.66 3.98
C VAL A 102 -8.82 -10.74 3.17
N GLY A 103 -8.28 -9.65 2.62
CA GLY A 103 -9.04 -8.71 1.78
C GLY A 103 -9.59 -9.36 0.50
N ILE A 104 -8.79 -10.22 -0.18
CA ILE A 104 -9.26 -10.98 -1.35
C ILE A 104 -10.35 -11.97 -0.94
N ALA A 105 -10.15 -12.73 0.12
CA ALA A 105 -11.15 -13.68 0.59
C ALA A 105 -12.48 -12.98 0.91
N ALA A 106 -12.43 -11.77 1.46
CA ALA A 106 -13.63 -10.99 1.75
C ALA A 106 -14.38 -10.54 0.49
N VAL A 107 -13.69 -10.08 -0.56
CA VAL A 107 -14.37 -9.66 -1.79
C VAL A 107 -14.97 -10.83 -2.56
N PHE A 108 -14.30 -11.98 -2.63
CA PHE A 108 -14.89 -13.17 -3.23
C PHE A 108 -16.12 -13.66 -2.44
N LYS A 109 -16.05 -13.68 -1.10
CA LYS A 109 -17.22 -13.97 -0.26
C LYS A 109 -18.36 -12.99 -0.53
N PHE A 110 -18.08 -11.69 -0.66
CA PHE A 110 -19.09 -10.68 -1.02
C PHE A 110 -19.72 -10.98 -2.39
N HIS A 111 -18.92 -11.28 -3.43
CA HIS A 111 -19.45 -11.62 -4.76
C HIS A 111 -20.34 -12.86 -4.72
N ASP A 112 -19.97 -13.89 -3.96
CA ASP A 112 -20.81 -15.07 -3.75
C ASP A 112 -22.16 -14.72 -3.10
N MET A 113 -22.18 -13.80 -2.12
CA MET A 113 -23.39 -13.36 -1.44
C MET A 113 -24.35 -12.62 -2.36
N ILE A 114 -23.83 -11.76 -3.25
CA ILE A 114 -24.66 -10.93 -4.16
C ILE A 114 -24.81 -11.53 -5.58
N LYS A 115 -24.19 -12.71 -5.83
CA LYS A 115 -24.17 -13.38 -7.14
C LYS A 115 -23.53 -12.53 -8.24
N ALA A 116 -22.50 -11.78 -7.92
CA ALA A 116 -21.70 -11.00 -8.87
C ALA A 116 -20.61 -11.85 -9.51
N GLU A 117 -20.18 -11.46 -10.71
CA GLU A 117 -19.04 -12.08 -11.39
C GLU A 117 -17.71 -11.63 -10.76
N ASP A 118 -16.74 -12.55 -10.73
CA ASP A 118 -15.40 -12.27 -10.27
C ASP A 118 -14.50 -11.73 -11.38
N VAL A 119 -13.54 -10.90 -11.01
CA VAL A 119 -12.37 -10.50 -11.83
C VAL A 119 -12.73 -9.94 -13.23
N TYR A 120 -13.84 -9.20 -13.36
CA TYR A 120 -14.28 -8.64 -14.65
C TYR A 120 -13.77 -7.21 -14.90
N SER A 121 -13.47 -6.44 -13.86
CA SER A 121 -13.15 -5.01 -13.96
C SER A 121 -11.64 -4.74 -14.11
N LEU A 122 -11.29 -3.56 -14.61
CA LEU A 122 -9.89 -3.09 -14.64
C LEU A 122 -9.28 -3.02 -13.24
N HIS A 123 -10.06 -2.62 -12.23
CA HIS A 123 -9.65 -2.67 -10.83
C HIS A 123 -9.19 -4.08 -10.44
N SER A 124 -9.99 -5.08 -10.72
CA SER A 124 -9.70 -6.50 -10.41
C SER A 124 -8.42 -6.97 -11.09
N TRP A 125 -8.24 -6.65 -12.38
CA TRP A 125 -7.05 -7.04 -13.13
C TRP A 125 -5.77 -6.39 -12.57
N ILE A 126 -5.79 -5.09 -12.30
CA ILE A 126 -4.66 -4.40 -11.67
C ILE A 126 -4.40 -4.99 -10.28
N GLY A 127 -5.46 -5.21 -9.49
CA GLY A 127 -5.37 -5.73 -8.13
C GLY A 127 -4.73 -7.12 -8.06
N ILE A 128 -5.24 -8.09 -8.80
CA ILE A 128 -4.70 -9.46 -8.85
C ILE A 128 -3.26 -9.47 -9.34
N THR A 129 -2.96 -8.72 -10.42
CA THR A 129 -1.59 -8.60 -10.92
C THR A 129 -0.65 -8.03 -9.87
N THR A 130 -1.10 -6.97 -9.16
CA THR A 130 -0.31 -6.35 -8.08
C THR A 130 0.04 -7.35 -6.99
N ILE A 131 -0.94 -8.13 -6.51
CA ILE A 131 -0.73 -9.09 -5.42
C ILE A 131 0.22 -10.21 -5.83
N CYS A 132 0.04 -10.78 -7.04
CA CYS A 132 0.93 -11.81 -7.56
C CYS A 132 2.39 -11.30 -7.68
N LEU A 133 2.57 -10.14 -8.28
CA LEU A 133 3.89 -9.54 -8.43
C LEU A 133 4.50 -9.10 -7.09
N PHE A 134 3.67 -8.65 -6.13
CA PHE A 134 4.12 -8.30 -4.79
C PHE A 134 4.64 -9.53 -4.03
N GLY A 135 3.95 -10.68 -4.12
CA GLY A 135 4.42 -11.95 -3.58
C GLY A 135 5.74 -12.39 -4.19
N LEU A 136 5.87 -12.30 -5.53
CA LEU A 136 7.13 -12.58 -6.22
C LEU A 136 8.25 -11.64 -5.82
N GLN A 137 7.97 -10.35 -5.66
CA GLN A 137 8.93 -9.35 -5.19
C GLN A 137 9.40 -9.63 -3.76
N TRP A 138 8.50 -10.08 -2.88
CA TRP A 138 8.84 -10.47 -1.52
C TRP A 138 9.76 -11.69 -1.51
N LEU A 139 9.44 -12.74 -2.28
CA LEU A 139 10.30 -13.91 -2.46
C LEU A 139 11.66 -13.54 -3.04
N PHE A 140 11.67 -12.70 -4.07
CA PHE A 140 12.91 -12.19 -4.66
C PHE A 140 13.79 -11.47 -3.63
N GLY A 141 13.18 -10.62 -2.79
CA GLY A 141 13.88 -9.93 -1.70
C GLY A 141 14.42 -10.89 -0.63
N LEU A 142 13.62 -11.89 -0.24
CA LEU A 142 14.01 -12.92 0.73
C LEU A 142 15.23 -13.72 0.23
N PHE A 143 15.15 -14.26 -1.00
CA PHE A 143 16.22 -15.10 -1.55
C PHE A 143 17.49 -14.30 -1.86
N THR A 144 17.36 -13.02 -2.25
CA THR A 144 18.53 -12.20 -2.64
C THR A 144 19.22 -11.55 -1.45
N PHE A 145 18.47 -11.04 -0.45
CA PHE A 145 19.03 -10.15 0.56
C PHE A 145 19.04 -10.72 1.99
N ILE A 146 18.22 -11.73 2.27
CA ILE A 146 18.16 -12.39 3.60
C ILE A 146 18.94 -13.70 3.58
N ILE A 147 18.67 -14.59 2.61
CA ILE A 147 19.43 -15.81 2.44
C ILE A 147 20.87 -15.44 2.00
N PRO A 148 21.90 -16.08 2.55
CA PRO A 148 23.29 -15.78 2.21
C PRO A 148 23.56 -15.86 0.69
N GLN A 149 23.97 -14.73 0.10
CA GLN A 149 24.34 -14.61 -1.30
C GLN A 149 25.64 -13.81 -1.42
N PRO A 150 26.42 -13.99 -2.50
CA PRO A 150 27.58 -13.16 -2.78
C PRO A 150 27.22 -11.67 -2.86
N ASP A 151 28.11 -10.81 -2.38
CA ASP A 151 27.86 -9.35 -2.36
C ASP A 151 27.73 -8.76 -3.77
N VAL A 152 28.39 -9.35 -4.77
CA VAL A 152 28.23 -8.98 -6.19
C VAL A 152 26.78 -9.18 -6.62
N THR A 153 26.19 -10.34 -6.31
CA THR A 153 24.79 -10.65 -6.65
C THR A 153 23.84 -9.63 -6.00
N LYS A 154 24.02 -9.35 -4.70
CA LYS A 154 23.20 -8.37 -3.99
C LYS A 154 23.28 -6.98 -4.62
N LYS A 155 24.50 -6.53 -4.97
CA LYS A 155 24.71 -5.22 -5.63
C LYS A 155 24.05 -5.15 -7.02
N MET A 156 24.11 -6.22 -7.80
CA MET A 156 23.48 -6.30 -9.13
C MET A 156 21.95 -6.32 -9.05
N MET A 157 21.38 -7.01 -8.04
CA MET A 157 19.93 -7.19 -7.90
C MET A 157 19.24 -6.03 -7.18
N LEU A 158 19.97 -5.23 -6.39
CA LEU A 158 19.40 -4.14 -5.60
C LEU A 158 18.63 -3.10 -6.45
N PRO A 159 19.12 -2.61 -7.59
CA PRO A 159 18.36 -1.68 -8.42
C PRO A 159 17.02 -2.26 -8.89
N TRP A 160 17.00 -3.53 -9.29
CA TRP A 160 15.79 -4.22 -9.74
C TRP A 160 14.77 -4.35 -8.61
N HIS A 161 15.22 -4.76 -7.41
CA HIS A 161 14.36 -4.83 -6.24
C HIS A 161 13.72 -3.48 -5.91
N ILE A 162 14.47 -2.41 -6.01
CA ILE A 162 13.99 -1.09 -5.69
C ILE A 162 13.04 -0.55 -6.77
N CYS A 163 13.37 -0.71 -8.06
CA CYS A 163 12.47 -0.33 -9.15
C CYS A 163 11.17 -1.12 -9.10
N GLY A 164 11.25 -2.44 -8.89
CA GLY A 164 10.09 -3.32 -8.74
C GLY A 164 9.20 -2.90 -7.57
N GLY A 165 9.79 -2.66 -6.38
CA GLY A 165 9.03 -2.22 -5.21
C GLY A 165 8.31 -0.89 -5.42
N ARG A 166 8.95 0.09 -6.09
CA ARG A 166 8.32 1.37 -6.44
C ARG A 166 7.18 1.19 -7.45
N ALA A 167 7.39 0.38 -8.49
CA ALA A 167 6.36 0.07 -9.48
C ALA A 167 5.13 -0.58 -8.81
N LEU A 168 5.35 -1.52 -7.89
CA LEU A 168 4.29 -2.18 -7.13
C LEU A 168 3.52 -1.23 -6.23
N LEU A 169 4.18 -0.25 -5.60
CA LEU A 169 3.49 0.78 -4.83
C LEU A 169 2.54 1.59 -5.72
N TYR A 170 2.98 2.00 -6.91
CA TYR A 170 2.12 2.71 -7.85
C TYR A 170 0.97 1.83 -8.38
N MET A 171 1.22 0.55 -8.65
CA MET A 171 0.16 -0.38 -9.04
C MET A 171 -0.89 -0.54 -7.92
N ALA A 172 -0.45 -0.64 -6.66
CA ALA A 172 -1.35 -0.70 -5.51
C ALA A 172 -2.18 0.58 -5.36
N VAL A 173 -1.56 1.77 -5.54
CA VAL A 173 -2.28 3.06 -5.57
C VAL A 173 -3.29 3.10 -6.71
N CYS A 174 -2.91 2.68 -7.93
CA CYS A 174 -3.84 2.61 -9.06
C CYS A 174 -5.02 1.66 -8.79
N ALA A 175 -4.76 0.49 -8.21
CA ALA A 175 -5.83 -0.42 -7.79
C ALA A 175 -6.76 0.25 -6.77
N ALA A 176 -6.24 0.92 -5.74
CA ALA A 176 -7.05 1.60 -4.75
C ALA A 176 -7.93 2.72 -5.38
N LEU A 177 -7.35 3.54 -6.27
CA LEU A 177 -8.09 4.64 -6.92
C LEU A 177 -9.18 4.13 -7.87
N THR A 178 -8.87 3.09 -8.66
CA THR A 178 -9.87 2.47 -9.55
C THR A 178 -10.97 1.79 -8.77
N GLY A 179 -10.65 1.14 -7.63
CA GLY A 179 -11.64 0.53 -6.73
C GLY A 179 -12.56 1.55 -6.06
N ILE A 180 -12.01 2.70 -5.61
CA ILE A 180 -12.84 3.81 -5.08
C ILE A 180 -13.77 4.36 -6.16
N MET A 181 -13.27 4.55 -7.38
CA MET A 181 -14.06 5.02 -8.52
C MET A 181 -15.18 4.01 -8.86
N GLU A 182 -14.86 2.72 -8.93
CA GLU A 182 -15.82 1.65 -9.19
C GLU A 182 -16.91 1.60 -8.13
N LYS A 183 -16.54 1.61 -6.84
CA LYS A 183 -17.53 1.63 -5.74
C LYS A 183 -18.39 2.90 -5.76
N SER A 184 -17.82 4.08 -6.05
CA SER A 184 -18.58 5.32 -6.19
C SER A 184 -19.62 5.23 -7.32
N THR A 185 -19.26 4.58 -8.43
CA THR A 185 -20.16 4.36 -9.58
C THR A 185 -21.31 3.41 -9.20
N PHE A 186 -21.01 2.29 -8.52
CA PHE A 186 -22.04 1.35 -8.08
C PHE A 186 -23.03 1.93 -7.06
N LEU A 187 -22.55 2.87 -6.24
CA LEU A 187 -23.39 3.53 -5.24
C LEU A 187 -24.22 4.69 -5.81
N GLU A 188 -24.04 5.03 -7.09
CA GLU A 188 -24.67 6.21 -7.73
C GLU A 188 -24.51 7.51 -6.91
N GLN A 189 -23.40 7.62 -6.19
CA GLN A 189 -23.16 8.63 -5.14
C GLN A 189 -22.66 9.98 -5.66
N GLN A 190 -23.03 10.36 -6.89
CA GLN A 190 -22.60 11.65 -7.45
C GLN A 190 -23.09 12.81 -6.56
N HIS A 191 -22.16 13.75 -6.27
CA HIS A 191 -22.43 14.98 -5.51
C HIS A 191 -22.81 14.81 -4.03
N THR A 192 -22.68 13.61 -3.43
CA THR A 192 -22.96 13.38 -2.01
C THR A 192 -21.77 13.71 -1.11
N HIS A 193 -22.03 13.83 0.20
CA HIS A 193 -20.96 13.96 1.20
C HIS A 193 -20.09 12.70 1.29
N GLU A 194 -20.71 11.52 1.11
CA GLU A 194 -19.99 10.25 1.08
C GLU A 194 -19.00 10.21 -0.09
N ASN A 195 -19.44 10.59 -1.30
CA ASN A 195 -18.55 10.62 -2.47
C ASN A 195 -17.39 11.60 -2.30
N ARG A 196 -17.62 12.77 -1.69
CA ARG A 196 -16.51 13.69 -1.34
C ARG A 196 -15.51 13.06 -0.41
N LEU A 197 -15.97 12.34 0.62
CA LEU A 197 -15.11 11.63 1.57
C LEU A 197 -14.28 10.54 0.85
N MET A 198 -14.90 9.75 -0.03
CA MET A 198 -14.22 8.75 -0.86
C MET A 198 -13.14 9.39 -1.74
N ASN A 199 -13.46 10.50 -2.41
CA ASN A 199 -12.51 11.24 -3.26
C ASN A 199 -11.34 11.81 -2.46
N PHE A 200 -11.57 12.37 -1.26
CA PHE A 200 -10.50 12.81 -0.37
C PHE A 200 -9.64 11.63 0.12
N THR A 201 -10.25 10.49 0.43
CA THR A 201 -9.52 9.27 0.79
C THR A 201 -8.59 8.86 -0.35
N GLY A 202 -9.09 8.79 -1.58
CA GLY A 202 -8.29 8.49 -2.76
C GLY A 202 -7.16 9.49 -2.99
N LEU A 203 -7.44 10.79 -2.85
CA LEU A 203 -6.43 11.83 -2.97
C LEU A 203 -5.30 11.66 -1.94
N PHE A 204 -5.61 11.38 -0.68
CA PHE A 204 -4.59 11.18 0.35
C PHE A 204 -3.83 9.86 0.18
N ILE A 205 -4.45 8.81 -0.36
CA ILE A 205 -3.76 7.59 -0.79
C ILE A 205 -2.72 7.91 -1.87
N LEU A 206 -3.11 8.67 -2.89
CA LEU A 206 -2.21 9.10 -3.97
C LEU A 206 -1.05 9.93 -3.44
N LEU A 207 -1.34 10.94 -2.61
CA LEU A 207 -0.31 11.80 -2.00
C LEU A 207 0.63 10.99 -1.10
N PHE A 208 0.11 10.06 -0.29
CA PHE A 208 0.94 9.15 0.48
C PHE A 208 1.92 8.39 -0.42
N GLY A 209 1.43 7.73 -1.48
CA GLY A 209 2.28 6.99 -2.42
C GLY A 209 3.37 7.87 -3.06
N ILE A 210 3.01 9.07 -3.49
CA ILE A 210 3.96 10.03 -4.08
C ILE A 210 5.04 10.43 -3.07
N PHE A 211 4.67 10.80 -1.83
CA PHE A 211 5.62 11.23 -0.82
C PHE A 211 6.50 10.10 -0.30
N VAL A 212 5.98 8.87 -0.21
CA VAL A 212 6.79 7.66 0.04
C VAL A 212 7.85 7.51 -1.06
N ASP A 213 7.44 7.56 -2.32
CA ASP A 213 8.36 7.39 -3.45
C ASP A 213 9.44 8.47 -3.50
N ILE A 214 9.06 9.74 -3.32
CA ILE A 214 10.02 10.86 -3.28
C ILE A 214 10.98 10.70 -2.09
N SER A 215 10.48 10.34 -0.91
CA SER A 215 11.30 10.11 0.29
C SER A 215 12.34 9.00 0.05
N VAL A 216 11.92 7.88 -0.53
CA VAL A 216 12.81 6.75 -0.86
C VAL A 216 13.82 7.13 -1.94
N THR A 217 13.40 7.87 -2.97
CA THR A 217 14.26 8.28 -4.09
C THR A 217 15.32 9.27 -3.66
N LEU A 218 14.93 10.38 -2.98
CA LEU A 218 15.88 11.40 -2.52
C LEU A 218 16.92 10.82 -1.54
N ALA A 219 16.54 9.82 -0.81
CA ALA A 219 17.44 9.12 0.09
C ALA A 219 18.63 8.45 -0.58
N ARG A 220 18.56 8.20 -1.87
CA ARG A 220 19.61 7.51 -2.66
C ARG A 220 20.69 8.42 -3.19
N TYR A 221 20.39 9.71 -3.32
CA TYR A 221 21.39 10.72 -3.72
C TYR A 221 22.29 11.13 -2.56
N VAL A 222 22.28 10.38 -1.49
CA VAL A 222 23.01 10.57 -0.22
C VAL A 222 23.81 9.29 0.08
#